data_be76a12495ebe32be8b8782989cf3d1d
#
_entry.id   be76a12495ebe32be8b8782989cf3d1d
#
_cell.length_a   1.000
_cell.length_b   1.000
_cell.length_c   1.000
_cell.angle_alpha   90.00
_cell.angle_beta   90.00
_cell.angle_gamma   90.00
#
_symmetry.space_group_name_H-M   'P 1'
#
loop_
_entity.id
_entity.type
_entity.pdbx_description
1 polymer ?
#
loop_
_entity_poly.entity_id
_entity_poly.type
_entity_poly.pdbx_seq_one_letter_code
_entity_poly.pdbx_strand_id
1 'polypeptide(L)'
;MRRAPITVAVAVRRLFAALALVLAATHAHATAVAVAPQGRSDPAPAGSAIDRSTEDRILALTPANISAADVRDVLSRSTAPRIIALQGSVPLITMQPFAEFLIAMGYPETRLSDPKDGSLSHASNGDSAELAGAIAWYYEADGLMPMLIGHSQGGMLAIKVLHELAGSFGNEVEVWDPLTDASEHRTWIRDPRSGAIRPVVGLKLPYVAALATGKLPRWILGQWSMLDKVRQIPDSVEEFSGYTIEWDPIAGTFPGSEAYRATGSAQVRNVTLGAATSHIAMPRARVLAQDAVTRAWIDAYRPEANVPPPADATVDTSNLLHAADIWFSVKKHWCIELQRLIRARRDAAPAGGDSA
;
A
#
# COMPACT_ATOMS: atom_id res chain seq x y z
N MET A 1 10.50 -5.24 -52.09
CA MET A 1 9.30 -5.78 -51.42
C MET A 1 9.65 -6.08 -49.99
N ARG A 2 9.19 -5.24 -49.07
CA ARG A 2 9.43 -5.36 -47.60
C ARG A 2 8.23 -6.06 -46.96
N ARG A 3 8.42 -7.24 -46.39
CA ARG A 3 7.43 -7.90 -45.56
C ARG A 3 7.59 -7.37 -44.13
N ALA A 4 6.63 -6.64 -43.64
CA ALA A 4 6.52 -6.13 -42.25
C ALA A 4 5.41 -6.88 -41.50
N PRO A 5 5.18 -6.63 -40.26
CA PRO A 5 5.36 -7.42 -39.04
C PRO A 5 4.05 -8.10 -38.64
N ILE A 6 3.80 -9.31 -39.07
CA ILE A 6 2.63 -10.13 -38.65
C ILE A 6 2.84 -10.74 -37.26
N THR A 7 4.09 -10.82 -36.80
CA THR A 7 4.46 -11.59 -35.61
C THR A 7 4.05 -10.92 -34.29
N VAL A 8 4.07 -9.60 -34.23
CA VAL A 8 3.73 -8.85 -32.97
C VAL A 8 2.21 -8.86 -32.70
N ALA A 9 1.40 -8.69 -33.73
CA ALA A 9 -0.06 -8.70 -33.60
C ALA A 9 -0.61 -10.07 -33.18
N VAL A 10 0.02 -11.17 -33.58
CA VAL A 10 -0.38 -12.54 -33.21
C VAL A 10 0.03 -12.85 -31.76
N ALA A 11 1.19 -12.36 -31.27
CA ALA A 11 1.64 -12.55 -29.91
C ALA A 11 0.74 -11.75 -28.92
N VAL A 12 0.38 -10.52 -29.27
CA VAL A 12 -0.52 -9.68 -28.47
C VAL A 12 -1.93 -10.30 -28.40
N ARG A 13 -2.48 -10.78 -29.51
CA ARG A 13 -3.78 -11.49 -29.52
C ARG A 13 -3.78 -12.77 -28.68
N ARG A 14 -2.70 -13.54 -28.67
CA ARG A 14 -2.59 -14.76 -27.84
C ARG A 14 -2.45 -14.44 -26.35
N LEU A 15 -1.77 -13.36 -25.98
CA LEU A 15 -1.66 -12.89 -24.60
C LEU A 15 -3.02 -12.42 -24.07
N PHE A 16 -3.80 -11.69 -24.86
CA PHE A 16 -5.13 -11.22 -24.50
C PHE A 16 -6.17 -12.35 -24.49
N ALA A 17 -6.07 -13.36 -25.34
CA ALA A 17 -6.94 -14.53 -25.31
C ALA A 17 -6.72 -15.37 -24.04
N ALA A 18 -5.48 -15.52 -23.58
CA ALA A 18 -5.16 -16.17 -22.30
C ALA A 18 -5.69 -15.39 -21.08
N LEU A 19 -5.62 -14.05 -21.14
CA LEU A 19 -6.15 -13.18 -20.09
C LEU A 19 -7.69 -13.23 -20.02
N ALA A 20 -8.37 -13.29 -21.17
CA ALA A 20 -9.82 -13.40 -21.25
C ALA A 20 -10.36 -14.76 -20.77
N LEU A 21 -9.61 -15.84 -20.99
CA LEU A 21 -9.99 -17.19 -20.52
C LEU A 21 -9.90 -17.32 -19.00
N VAL A 22 -8.95 -16.64 -18.36
CA VAL A 22 -8.81 -16.62 -16.88
C VAL A 22 -9.95 -15.84 -16.23
N LEU A 23 -10.45 -14.79 -16.88
CA LEU A 23 -11.58 -13.97 -16.39
C LEU A 23 -12.94 -14.69 -16.46
N ALA A 24 -13.10 -15.66 -17.36
CA ALA A 24 -14.36 -16.41 -17.51
C ALA A 24 -14.54 -17.52 -16.45
N ALA A 25 -13.48 -17.94 -15.78
CA ALA A 25 -13.50 -19.06 -14.81
C ALA A 25 -13.85 -18.67 -13.38
N THR A 26 -14.03 -17.39 -13.06
CA THR A 26 -14.20 -16.91 -11.67
C THR A 26 -15.66 -16.67 -11.22
N HIS A 27 -16.66 -17.14 -11.98
CA HIS A 27 -18.08 -17.04 -11.59
C HIS A 27 -18.67 -18.33 -10.99
N ALA A 28 -17.89 -19.07 -10.24
CA ALA A 28 -18.42 -20.19 -9.46
C ALA A 28 -18.86 -19.67 -8.06
N HIS A 29 -20.15 -19.63 -7.83
CA HIS A 29 -20.76 -19.24 -6.56
C HIS A 29 -20.44 -20.28 -5.48
N ALA A 30 -19.74 -19.88 -4.44
CA ALA A 30 -19.64 -20.64 -3.20
C ALA A 30 -20.88 -20.35 -2.34
N THR A 31 -21.67 -21.36 -2.07
CA THR A 31 -22.80 -21.29 -1.11
C THR A 31 -22.22 -21.26 0.30
N ALA A 32 -22.35 -20.12 0.97
CA ALA A 32 -21.98 -19.98 2.37
C ALA A 32 -23.02 -20.60 3.30
N VAL A 33 -22.58 -21.46 4.20
CA VAL A 33 -23.36 -21.97 5.33
C VAL A 33 -23.39 -20.89 6.40
N ALA A 34 -24.59 -20.42 6.75
CA ALA A 34 -24.78 -19.42 7.78
C ALA A 34 -24.44 -20.00 9.17
N VAL A 35 -23.44 -19.45 9.81
CA VAL A 35 -23.15 -19.65 11.24
C VAL A 35 -23.76 -18.48 12.02
N ALA A 36 -24.51 -18.78 13.09
CA ALA A 36 -25.19 -17.80 13.92
C ALA A 36 -24.22 -16.81 14.60
N PRO A 37 -24.62 -15.55 14.83
CA PRO A 37 -23.74 -14.52 15.39
C PRO A 37 -23.43 -14.84 16.86
N GLN A 38 -22.17 -15.10 17.16
CA GLN A 38 -21.65 -15.08 18.52
C GLN A 38 -21.37 -13.64 18.94
N GLY A 39 -21.69 -13.35 20.20
CA GLY A 39 -21.72 -12.02 20.77
C GLY A 39 -20.44 -11.20 20.54
N ARG A 40 -20.67 -9.92 20.35
CA ARG A 40 -19.72 -8.83 20.20
C ARG A 40 -18.64 -8.89 21.28
N SER A 41 -17.45 -9.30 20.93
CA SER A 41 -16.26 -8.99 21.70
C SER A 41 -15.80 -7.61 21.26
N ASP A 42 -15.76 -6.65 22.19
CA ASP A 42 -15.15 -5.37 21.95
C ASP A 42 -13.74 -5.57 21.38
N PRO A 43 -13.32 -4.77 20.39
CA PRO A 43 -11.97 -4.90 19.85
C PRO A 43 -10.99 -4.78 21.03
N ALA A 44 -10.10 -5.75 21.15
CA ALA A 44 -9.07 -5.73 22.18
C ALA A 44 -8.33 -4.39 22.13
N PRO A 45 -8.11 -3.71 23.28
CA PRO A 45 -7.49 -2.41 23.28
C PRO A 45 -6.16 -2.48 22.55
N ALA A 46 -6.01 -1.58 21.58
CA ALA A 46 -4.85 -1.47 20.71
C ALA A 46 -3.54 -1.53 21.51
N GLY A 47 -2.77 -2.55 21.26
CA GLY A 47 -1.37 -2.73 21.58
C GLY A 47 -0.93 -2.42 23.02
N SER A 48 -0.14 -3.30 23.60
CA SER A 48 0.62 -3.05 24.81
C SER A 48 1.13 -1.61 24.85
N ALA A 49 0.84 -0.90 25.93
CA ALA A 49 1.25 0.51 26.08
C ALA A 49 2.77 0.58 25.83
N ILE A 50 3.16 1.38 24.83
CA ILE A 50 4.58 1.64 24.58
C ILE A 50 5.12 2.29 25.83
N ASP A 51 6.25 1.79 26.37
CA ASP A 51 6.87 2.40 27.54
C ASP A 51 7.37 3.81 27.22
N ARG A 52 7.38 4.69 28.22
CA ARG A 52 7.70 6.11 28.04
C ARG A 52 9.09 6.35 27.46
N SER A 53 10.05 5.50 27.78
CA SER A 53 11.41 5.60 27.26
C SER A 53 11.45 5.31 25.75
N THR A 54 10.70 4.30 25.29
CA THR A 54 10.54 4.00 23.86
C THR A 54 9.78 5.10 23.14
N GLU A 55 8.73 5.67 23.73
CA GLU A 55 8.04 6.85 23.19
C GLU A 55 8.99 8.05 22.98
N ASP A 56 9.81 8.37 23.98
CA ASP A 56 10.77 9.47 23.89
C ASP A 56 11.79 9.24 22.77
N ARG A 57 12.27 8.01 22.64
CA ARG A 57 13.16 7.64 21.52
C ARG A 57 12.48 7.79 20.16
N ILE A 58 11.22 7.38 20.02
CA ILE A 58 10.45 7.55 18.78
C ILE A 58 10.27 9.03 18.45
N LEU A 59 9.93 9.87 19.46
CA LEU A 59 9.76 11.30 19.27
C LEU A 59 11.05 12.03 18.86
N ALA A 60 12.22 11.48 19.24
CA ALA A 60 13.53 12.02 18.90
C ALA A 60 13.99 11.62 17.47
N LEU A 61 13.35 10.63 16.82
CA LEU A 61 13.72 10.23 15.48
C LEU A 61 13.40 11.31 14.44
N THR A 62 14.25 11.41 13.43
CA THR A 62 14.01 12.22 12.23
C THR A 62 13.42 11.35 11.13
N PRO A 63 12.13 11.49 10.75
CA PRO A 63 11.45 10.56 9.84
C PRO A 63 12.15 10.36 8.49
N ALA A 64 12.77 11.40 7.93
CA ALA A 64 13.51 11.31 6.67
C ALA A 64 14.85 10.56 6.77
N ASN A 65 15.32 10.22 8.00
CA ASN A 65 16.64 9.63 8.23
C ASN A 65 16.60 8.36 9.10
N ILE A 66 15.54 7.57 9.00
CA ILE A 66 15.44 6.30 9.74
C ILE A 66 16.46 5.30 9.25
N SER A 67 17.38 4.90 10.14
CA SER A 67 18.40 3.90 9.90
C SER A 67 17.90 2.47 10.17
N ALA A 68 18.67 1.45 9.77
CA ALA A 68 18.40 0.05 10.12
C ALA A 68 18.42 -0.17 11.64
N ALA A 69 19.27 0.55 12.37
CA ALA A 69 19.31 0.50 13.83
C ALA A 69 18.05 1.08 14.46
N ASP A 70 17.54 2.20 13.93
CA ASP A 70 16.27 2.79 14.41
C ASP A 70 15.09 1.86 14.19
N VAL A 71 15.06 1.16 13.04
CA VAL A 71 14.03 0.14 12.80
C VAL A 71 14.13 -0.96 13.85
N ARG A 72 15.33 -1.59 14.00
CA ARG A 72 15.53 -2.75 14.86
C ARG A 72 15.36 -2.42 16.35
N ASP A 73 15.89 -1.29 16.80
CA ASP A 73 16.06 -1.00 18.23
C ASP A 73 15.01 -0.04 18.78
N VAL A 74 14.21 0.61 17.91
CA VAL A 74 13.18 1.58 18.30
C VAL A 74 11.82 1.24 17.71
N LEU A 75 11.66 1.29 16.38
CA LEU A 75 10.35 1.15 15.74
C LEU A 75 9.76 -0.25 15.91
N SER A 76 10.57 -1.31 15.78
CA SER A 76 10.12 -2.71 15.95
C SER A 76 9.66 -3.05 17.37
N ARG A 77 9.97 -2.21 18.37
CA ARG A 77 9.50 -2.37 19.76
C ARG A 77 8.12 -1.72 19.99
N SER A 78 7.55 -1.15 18.98
CA SER A 78 6.23 -0.50 18.99
C SER A 78 5.30 -1.15 17.99
N THR A 79 4.05 -0.68 17.94
CA THR A 79 3.12 -1.03 16.86
C THR A 79 3.54 -0.36 15.54
N ALA A 80 2.93 -0.78 14.42
CA ALA A 80 3.12 -0.17 13.11
C ALA A 80 1.78 0.10 12.44
N PRO A 81 1.69 1.07 11.52
CA PRO A 81 0.55 1.18 10.61
C PRO A 81 0.33 -0.13 9.86
N ARG A 82 -0.91 -0.48 9.56
CA ARG A 82 -1.17 -1.61 8.69
C ARG A 82 -0.74 -1.28 7.26
N ILE A 83 -0.11 -2.23 6.57
CA ILE A 83 0.14 -2.14 5.13
C ILE A 83 -0.74 -3.17 4.43
N ILE A 84 -1.61 -2.69 3.53
CA ILE A 84 -2.46 -3.55 2.70
C ILE A 84 -1.78 -3.69 1.33
N ALA A 85 -1.26 -4.88 1.05
CA ALA A 85 -0.55 -5.20 -0.18
C ALA A 85 -1.52 -5.78 -1.22
N LEU A 86 -1.87 -5.00 -2.26
CA LEU A 86 -2.89 -5.31 -3.26
C LEU A 86 -2.26 -5.92 -4.51
N GLN A 87 -2.62 -7.16 -4.84
CA GLN A 87 -2.07 -7.89 -5.99
C GLN A 87 -2.65 -7.43 -7.33
N GLY A 88 -2.04 -7.89 -8.43
CA GLY A 88 -2.55 -7.70 -9.79
C GLY A 88 -3.77 -8.57 -10.12
N SER A 89 -4.27 -8.46 -11.36
CA SER A 89 -5.43 -9.23 -11.85
C SER A 89 -5.15 -10.73 -11.99
N VAL A 90 -3.87 -11.13 -12.09
CA VAL A 90 -3.49 -12.54 -12.27
C VAL A 90 -3.29 -13.18 -10.90
N PRO A 91 -4.11 -14.14 -10.49
CA PRO A 91 -4.07 -14.70 -9.12
C PRO A 91 -2.74 -15.32 -8.70
N LEU A 92 -1.94 -15.80 -9.68
CA LEU A 92 -0.62 -16.39 -9.43
C LEU A 92 0.49 -15.34 -9.19
N ILE A 93 0.21 -14.05 -9.42
CA ILE A 93 1.15 -12.96 -9.20
C ILE A 93 0.70 -12.17 -7.97
N THR A 94 1.06 -12.68 -6.81
CA THR A 94 0.68 -12.10 -5.52
C THR A 94 1.70 -11.05 -5.05
N MET A 95 1.30 -10.24 -4.08
CA MET A 95 2.19 -9.33 -3.36
C MET A 95 2.92 -9.98 -2.18
N GLN A 96 2.70 -11.27 -1.93
CA GLN A 96 3.35 -11.98 -0.84
C GLN A 96 4.89 -11.84 -0.85
N PRO A 97 5.63 -12.01 -1.99
CA PRO A 97 7.08 -11.86 -1.97
C PRO A 97 7.54 -10.44 -1.62
N PHE A 98 6.72 -9.42 -1.88
CA PHE A 98 6.99 -8.04 -1.48
C PHE A 98 6.72 -7.82 0.01
N ALA A 99 5.64 -8.37 0.54
CA ALA A 99 5.36 -8.34 1.96
C ALA A 99 6.43 -9.08 2.77
N GLU A 100 6.89 -10.25 2.31
CA GLU A 100 8.01 -10.99 2.89
C GLU A 100 9.34 -10.19 2.86
N PHE A 101 9.54 -9.38 1.81
CA PHE A 101 10.65 -8.42 1.78
C PHE A 101 10.54 -7.40 2.92
N LEU A 102 9.38 -6.77 3.11
CA LEU A 102 9.16 -5.80 4.19
C LEU A 102 9.36 -6.43 5.57
N ILE A 103 8.88 -7.67 5.77
CA ILE A 103 9.09 -8.43 7.02
C ILE A 103 10.59 -8.65 7.25
N ALA A 104 11.32 -9.11 6.22
CA ALA A 104 12.76 -9.33 6.31
C ALA A 104 13.53 -8.03 6.57
N MET A 105 13.02 -6.88 6.14
CA MET A 105 13.57 -5.56 6.47
C MET A 105 13.23 -5.09 7.89
N GLY A 106 12.35 -5.77 8.61
CA GLY A 106 12.02 -5.51 10.02
C GLY A 106 10.62 -4.94 10.26
N TYR A 107 9.73 -4.95 9.25
CA TYR A 107 8.33 -4.56 9.45
C TYR A 107 7.55 -5.68 10.15
N PRO A 108 6.65 -5.38 11.12
CA PRO A 108 5.91 -6.41 11.83
C PRO A 108 4.97 -7.21 10.90
N GLU A 109 5.11 -8.54 10.86
CA GLU A 109 4.31 -9.43 10.02
C GLU A 109 2.80 -9.29 10.28
N THR A 110 2.40 -9.16 11.55
CA THR A 110 0.99 -8.98 11.95
C THR A 110 0.35 -7.73 11.38
N ARG A 111 1.15 -6.77 10.90
CA ARG A 111 0.69 -5.52 10.28
C ARG A 111 0.63 -5.59 8.75
N LEU A 112 1.09 -6.71 8.17
CA LEU A 112 1.00 -7.04 6.75
C LEU A 112 -0.02 -8.15 6.49
N SER A 113 -0.27 -9.01 7.50
CA SER A 113 -1.18 -10.14 7.38
C SER A 113 -2.64 -9.71 7.46
N ASP A 114 -3.48 -10.29 6.63
CA ASP A 114 -4.94 -10.21 6.79
C ASP A 114 -5.33 -10.90 8.12
N PRO A 115 -6.07 -10.22 9.00
CA PRO A 115 -6.44 -10.80 10.28
C PRO A 115 -7.41 -11.99 10.17
N LYS A 116 -8.07 -12.19 9.03
CA LYS A 116 -9.01 -13.30 8.81
C LYS A 116 -8.32 -14.61 8.48
N ASP A 117 -7.33 -14.57 7.59
CA ASP A 117 -6.72 -15.77 7.02
C ASP A 117 -5.19 -15.80 7.06
N GLY A 118 -4.55 -14.73 7.55
CA GLY A 118 -3.09 -14.59 7.59
C GLY A 118 -2.45 -14.29 6.24
N SER A 119 -3.23 -14.04 5.19
CA SER A 119 -2.73 -13.72 3.86
C SER A 119 -1.88 -12.44 3.85
N LEU A 120 -0.75 -12.48 3.17
CA LEU A 120 0.15 -11.33 2.95
C LEU A 120 -0.16 -10.60 1.63
N SER A 121 -1.21 -10.99 0.92
CA SER A 121 -1.56 -10.44 -0.39
C SER A 121 -3.06 -10.37 -0.55
N HIS A 122 -3.60 -9.17 -0.73
CA HIS A 122 -5.03 -8.95 -0.87
C HIS A 122 -5.45 -8.91 -2.33
N ALA A 123 -6.62 -9.48 -2.63
CA ALA A 123 -7.19 -9.45 -3.97
C ALA A 123 -7.53 -8.02 -4.41
N SER A 124 -7.39 -7.73 -5.71
CA SER A 124 -7.64 -6.41 -6.30
C SER A 124 -8.97 -6.27 -7.04
N ASN A 125 -9.84 -7.28 -6.94
CA ASN A 125 -11.17 -7.29 -7.54
C ASN A 125 -12.30 -6.90 -6.56
N GLY A 126 -11.95 -6.55 -5.32
CA GLY A 126 -12.90 -6.07 -4.30
C GLY A 126 -13.43 -4.66 -4.59
N ASP A 127 -14.44 -4.26 -3.83
CA ASP A 127 -15.01 -2.92 -3.89
C ASP A 127 -14.06 -1.89 -3.25
N SER A 128 -13.91 -0.74 -3.90
CA SER A 128 -13.03 0.33 -3.41
C SER A 128 -13.62 1.09 -2.22
N ALA A 129 -14.96 1.19 -2.15
CA ALA A 129 -15.62 1.83 -1.02
C ALA A 129 -15.55 0.95 0.24
N GLU A 130 -15.71 -0.38 0.09
CA GLU A 130 -15.49 -1.33 1.20
C GLU A 130 -14.06 -1.25 1.71
N LEU A 131 -13.07 -1.22 0.82
CA LEU A 131 -11.66 -1.09 1.22
C LEU A 131 -11.37 0.26 1.88
N ALA A 132 -11.97 1.36 1.40
CA ALA A 132 -11.87 2.67 2.04
C ALA A 132 -12.51 2.66 3.44
N GLY A 133 -13.65 1.98 3.59
CA GLY A 133 -14.32 1.75 4.87
C GLY A 133 -13.48 0.90 5.84
N ALA A 134 -12.83 -0.15 5.34
CA ALA A 134 -11.92 -0.98 6.14
C ALA A 134 -10.69 -0.20 6.62
N ILE A 135 -10.15 0.68 5.79
CA ILE A 135 -9.07 1.59 6.18
C ILE A 135 -9.52 2.50 7.34
N ALA A 136 -10.74 3.04 7.26
CA ALA A 136 -11.30 3.86 8.33
C ALA A 136 -11.47 3.06 9.63
N TRP A 137 -11.94 1.83 9.54
CA TRP A 137 -12.08 0.92 10.66
C TRP A 137 -10.72 0.63 11.33
N TYR A 138 -9.69 0.27 10.54
CA TYR A 138 -8.35 0.03 11.07
C TYR A 138 -7.76 1.28 11.72
N TYR A 139 -7.97 2.46 11.13
CA TYR A 139 -7.49 3.70 11.74
C TYR A 139 -8.16 3.98 13.07
N GLU A 140 -9.48 3.83 13.16
CA GLU A 140 -10.23 4.03 14.40
C GLU A 140 -9.78 3.04 15.49
N ALA A 141 -9.53 1.77 15.12
CA ALA A 141 -9.10 0.72 16.05
C ALA A 141 -7.64 0.89 16.50
N ASP A 142 -6.73 1.18 15.58
CA ASP A 142 -5.28 1.14 15.83
C ASP A 142 -4.68 2.51 16.20
N GLY A 143 -5.34 3.61 15.85
CA GLY A 143 -4.81 4.97 15.98
C GLY A 143 -3.70 5.31 14.98
N LEU A 144 -3.38 4.39 14.08
CA LEU A 144 -2.37 4.52 13.04
C LEU A 144 -3.03 4.35 11.67
N MET A 145 -2.89 5.36 10.81
CA MET A 145 -3.49 5.34 9.49
C MET A 145 -2.80 4.31 8.60
N PRO A 146 -3.54 3.37 7.95
CA PRO A 146 -2.96 2.37 7.06
C PRO A 146 -2.26 2.97 5.84
N MET A 147 -1.35 2.17 5.24
CA MET A 147 -0.67 2.43 3.98
C MET A 147 -1.10 1.40 2.93
N LEU A 148 -1.05 1.77 1.64
CA LEU A 148 -1.37 0.87 0.53
C LEU A 148 -0.17 0.68 -0.38
N ILE A 149 0.10 -0.57 -0.79
CA ILE A 149 1.07 -0.89 -1.83
C ILE A 149 0.38 -1.79 -2.85
N GLY A 150 0.19 -1.30 -4.08
CA GLY A 150 -0.55 -2.01 -5.09
C GLY A 150 0.25 -2.29 -6.36
N HIS A 151 0.17 -3.52 -6.88
CA HIS A 151 0.75 -3.92 -8.15
C HIS A 151 -0.32 -3.99 -9.23
N SER A 152 -0.05 -3.40 -10.40
CA SER A 152 -0.93 -3.49 -11.59
C SER A 152 -2.38 -3.09 -11.29
N GLN A 153 -3.32 -4.04 -11.30
CA GLN A 153 -4.72 -3.82 -10.89
C GLN A 153 -4.83 -3.38 -9.43
N GLY A 154 -4.00 -3.91 -8.53
CA GLY A 154 -3.95 -3.50 -7.13
C GLY A 154 -3.54 -2.03 -6.97
N GLY A 155 -2.63 -1.53 -7.78
CA GLY A 155 -2.30 -0.11 -7.79
C GLY A 155 -3.44 0.78 -8.30
N MET A 156 -4.23 0.28 -9.26
CA MET A 156 -5.48 0.96 -9.66
C MET A 156 -6.49 1.01 -8.51
N LEU A 157 -6.69 -0.12 -7.81
CA LEU A 157 -7.60 -0.18 -6.67
C LEU A 157 -7.14 0.79 -5.57
N ALA A 158 -5.83 0.83 -5.26
CA ALA A 158 -5.28 1.80 -4.30
C ALA A 158 -5.58 3.25 -4.69
N ILE A 159 -5.40 3.62 -5.98
CA ILE A 159 -5.73 4.97 -6.47
C ILE A 159 -7.24 5.21 -6.41
N LYS A 160 -8.06 4.21 -6.73
CA LYS A 160 -9.52 4.34 -6.64
C LYS A 160 -9.97 4.59 -5.20
N VAL A 161 -9.37 3.90 -4.22
CA VAL A 161 -9.59 4.17 -2.79
C VAL A 161 -9.27 5.62 -2.42
N LEU A 162 -8.17 6.18 -2.95
CA LEU A 162 -7.89 7.60 -2.75
C LEU A 162 -9.01 8.50 -3.27
N HIS A 163 -9.58 8.17 -4.42
CA HIS A 163 -10.72 8.90 -4.96
C HIS A 163 -12.01 8.72 -4.15
N GLU A 164 -12.26 7.53 -3.56
CA GLU A 164 -13.37 7.33 -2.60
C GLU A 164 -13.20 8.25 -1.38
N LEU A 165 -12.03 8.22 -0.76
CA LEU A 165 -11.73 9.06 0.40
C LEU A 165 -11.71 10.56 0.09
N ALA A 166 -11.48 10.95 -1.16
CA ALA A 166 -11.60 12.33 -1.62
C ALA A 166 -13.03 12.74 -2.01
N GLY A 167 -14.00 11.84 -1.94
CA GLY A 167 -15.38 12.11 -2.32
C GLY A 167 -15.63 12.19 -3.83
N SER A 168 -14.71 11.65 -4.67
CA SER A 168 -14.83 11.72 -6.14
C SER A 168 -15.94 10.83 -6.71
N PHE A 169 -16.45 9.88 -5.95
CA PHE A 169 -17.52 8.95 -6.33
C PHE A 169 -18.78 9.08 -5.46
N GLY A 170 -18.76 9.98 -4.48
CA GLY A 170 -19.84 10.24 -3.54
C GLY A 170 -19.29 10.78 -2.23
N ASN A 171 -20.16 11.35 -1.41
CA ASN A 171 -19.76 11.96 -0.14
C ASN A 171 -19.91 11.01 1.05
N GLU A 172 -20.31 9.78 0.81
CA GLU A 172 -20.58 8.80 1.84
C GLU A 172 -19.84 7.50 1.54
N VAL A 173 -18.96 7.09 2.45
CA VAL A 173 -18.28 5.79 2.47
C VAL A 173 -18.60 5.17 3.83
N GLU A 174 -19.24 4.01 3.82
CA GLU A 174 -19.56 3.28 5.05
C GLU A 174 -18.29 2.66 5.66
N VAL A 175 -18.19 2.68 6.99
CA VAL A 175 -17.16 1.94 7.72
C VAL A 175 -17.42 0.44 7.51
N TRP A 176 -16.37 -0.28 7.09
CA TRP A 176 -16.43 -1.71 6.83
C TRP A 176 -15.60 -2.47 7.85
N ASP A 177 -16.24 -3.37 8.61
CA ASP A 177 -15.52 -4.25 9.54
C ASP A 177 -14.83 -5.38 8.75
N PRO A 178 -13.49 -5.37 8.66
CA PRO A 178 -12.77 -6.38 7.90
C PRO A 178 -12.77 -7.76 8.56
N LEU A 179 -13.12 -7.89 9.84
CA LEU A 179 -13.17 -9.16 10.55
C LEU A 179 -14.46 -9.93 10.27
N THR A 180 -15.58 -9.22 10.21
CA THR A 180 -16.90 -9.79 9.93
C THR A 180 -17.29 -9.70 8.47
N ASP A 181 -16.53 -8.92 7.67
CA ASP A 181 -16.78 -8.64 6.25
C ASP A 181 -18.15 -8.00 6.03
N ALA A 182 -18.46 -6.97 6.80
CA ALA A 182 -19.75 -6.32 6.80
C ALA A 182 -19.64 -4.80 7.05
N SER A 183 -20.60 -4.05 6.49
CA SER A 183 -20.78 -2.64 6.81
C SER A 183 -21.25 -2.46 8.24
N GLU A 184 -20.72 -1.45 8.92
CA GLU A 184 -21.24 -0.99 10.21
C GLU A 184 -22.39 0.04 10.06
N HIS A 185 -22.84 0.33 8.84
CA HIS A 185 -23.94 1.27 8.53
C HIS A 185 -23.74 2.67 9.12
N ARG A 186 -22.48 3.11 9.21
CA ARG A 186 -22.08 4.47 9.59
C ARG A 186 -21.04 4.99 8.60
N THR A 187 -21.09 6.27 8.28
CA THR A 187 -20.17 6.96 7.35
C THR A 187 -19.18 7.85 8.08
N TRP A 188 -19.01 7.64 9.37
CA TRP A 188 -18.15 8.42 10.25
C TRP A 188 -17.38 7.50 11.21
N ILE A 189 -16.26 8.01 11.70
CA ILE A 189 -15.42 7.39 12.74
C ILE A 189 -15.24 8.33 13.92
N ARG A 190 -14.89 7.77 15.08
CA ARG A 190 -14.29 8.54 16.15
C ARG A 190 -12.78 8.58 15.92
N ASP A 191 -12.27 9.76 15.59
CA ASP A 191 -10.83 9.94 15.36
C ASP A 191 -10.05 9.56 16.64
N PRO A 192 -9.17 8.54 16.59
CA PRO A 192 -8.51 8.01 17.80
C PRO A 192 -7.47 8.96 18.40
N ARG A 193 -7.10 10.02 17.67
CA ARG A 193 -6.12 11.01 18.13
C ARG A 193 -6.76 12.24 18.76
N SER A 194 -7.91 12.66 18.26
CA SER A 194 -8.61 13.85 18.76
C SER A 194 -9.86 13.53 19.56
N GLY A 195 -10.38 12.30 19.46
CA GLY A 195 -11.68 11.92 20.02
C GLY A 195 -12.89 12.49 19.25
N ALA A 196 -12.68 13.32 18.26
CA ALA A 196 -13.74 13.96 17.49
C ALA A 196 -14.42 12.97 16.52
N ILE A 197 -15.72 13.17 16.28
CA ILE A 197 -16.44 12.47 15.21
C ILE A 197 -16.11 13.16 13.89
N ARG A 198 -15.73 12.37 12.88
CA ARG A 198 -15.44 12.87 11.52
C ARG A 198 -15.90 11.87 10.47
N PRO A 199 -16.26 12.34 9.25
CA PRO A 199 -16.62 11.45 8.16
C PRO A 199 -15.44 10.60 7.69
N VAL A 200 -15.72 9.44 7.09
CA VAL A 200 -14.73 8.61 6.38
C VAL A 200 -14.15 9.36 5.19
N VAL A 201 -15.02 9.99 4.40
CA VAL A 201 -14.58 10.91 3.33
C VAL A 201 -13.83 12.09 3.96
N GLY A 202 -12.65 12.39 3.45
CA GLY A 202 -11.72 13.37 4.03
C GLY A 202 -10.61 12.75 4.89
N LEU A 203 -10.59 11.43 5.07
CA LEU A 203 -9.41 10.74 5.62
C LEU A 203 -8.24 10.83 4.62
N LYS A 204 -7.01 10.87 5.15
CA LYS A 204 -5.80 11.04 4.37
C LYS A 204 -4.78 9.97 4.75
N LEU A 205 -4.44 9.11 3.78
CA LEU A 205 -3.43 8.07 3.98
C LEU A 205 -2.03 8.69 4.05
N PRO A 206 -1.12 8.15 4.88
CA PRO A 206 0.25 8.65 4.93
C PRO A 206 1.03 8.31 3.67
N TYR A 207 0.88 7.09 3.14
CA TYR A 207 1.64 6.63 1.98
C TYR A 207 0.86 5.66 1.11
N VAL A 208 0.98 5.82 -0.21
CA VAL A 208 0.49 4.88 -1.22
C VAL A 208 1.54 4.68 -2.31
N ALA A 209 1.78 3.42 -2.68
CA ALA A 209 2.64 3.05 -3.81
C ALA A 209 1.85 2.31 -4.89
N ALA A 210 2.02 2.68 -6.16
CA ALA A 210 1.43 2.01 -7.31
C ALA A 210 2.54 1.51 -8.26
N LEU A 211 2.66 0.18 -8.39
CA LEU A 211 3.66 -0.48 -9.20
C LEU A 211 3.04 -0.95 -10.54
N ALA A 212 3.61 -0.51 -11.66
CA ALA A 212 3.21 -0.88 -13.02
C ALA A 212 1.71 -0.74 -13.29
N THR A 213 1.07 0.31 -12.78
CA THR A 213 -0.34 0.60 -13.00
C THR A 213 -0.52 1.49 -14.22
N GLY A 214 -1.37 1.08 -15.16
CA GLY A 214 -1.55 1.80 -16.43
C GLY A 214 -3.00 2.04 -16.82
N LYS A 215 -3.21 2.85 -17.89
CA LYS A 215 -4.53 3.19 -18.44
C LYS A 215 -5.12 2.09 -19.31
N LEU A 216 -4.31 1.37 -20.09
CA LEU A 216 -4.78 0.38 -21.05
C LEU A 216 -5.65 -0.72 -20.43
N PRO A 217 -5.28 -1.34 -19.29
CA PRO A 217 -6.15 -2.30 -18.62
C PRO A 217 -7.52 -1.73 -18.21
N ARG A 218 -7.60 -0.43 -17.91
CA ARG A 218 -8.87 0.23 -17.51
C ARG A 218 -9.87 0.21 -18.66
N TRP A 219 -9.38 0.47 -19.87
CA TRP A 219 -10.22 0.42 -21.05
C TRP A 219 -10.69 -1.01 -21.38
N ILE A 220 -9.78 -2.00 -21.28
CA ILE A 220 -10.08 -3.41 -21.59
C ILE A 220 -11.04 -4.02 -20.55
N LEU A 221 -10.87 -3.67 -19.26
CA LEU A 221 -11.65 -4.21 -18.14
C LEU A 221 -12.94 -3.44 -17.85
N GLY A 222 -13.32 -2.47 -18.70
CA GLY A 222 -14.54 -1.69 -18.53
C GLY A 222 -14.52 -0.73 -17.32
N GLN A 223 -13.34 -0.39 -16.81
CA GLN A 223 -13.17 0.49 -15.65
C GLN A 223 -13.12 1.96 -16.07
N TRP A 224 -14.16 2.39 -16.78
CA TRP A 224 -14.27 3.69 -17.45
C TRP A 224 -14.12 4.88 -16.47
N SER A 225 -14.68 4.75 -15.26
CA SER A 225 -14.58 5.80 -14.23
C SER A 225 -13.16 6.13 -13.80
N MET A 226 -12.20 5.23 -14.06
CA MET A 226 -10.79 5.40 -13.70
C MET A 226 -9.90 5.83 -14.86
N LEU A 227 -10.38 5.90 -16.10
CA LEU A 227 -9.56 6.24 -17.27
C LEU A 227 -8.87 7.60 -17.11
N ASP A 228 -9.60 8.61 -16.65
CA ASP A 228 -9.07 9.96 -16.45
C ASP A 228 -8.50 10.15 -15.05
N LYS A 229 -8.86 9.28 -14.09
CA LYS A 229 -8.49 9.40 -12.69
C LYS A 229 -7.20 8.65 -12.32
N VAL A 230 -6.84 7.57 -13.03
CA VAL A 230 -5.70 6.71 -12.65
C VAL A 230 -4.35 7.42 -12.60
N ARG A 231 -4.22 8.59 -13.24
CA ARG A 231 -3.01 9.45 -13.18
C ARG A 231 -3.19 10.69 -12.32
N GLN A 232 -4.37 10.88 -11.74
CA GLN A 232 -4.67 12.00 -10.85
C GLN A 232 -4.69 11.52 -9.42
N ILE A 233 -3.82 12.08 -8.59
CA ILE A 233 -3.68 11.71 -7.17
C ILE A 233 -4.35 12.80 -6.34
N PRO A 234 -5.49 12.49 -5.71
CA PRO A 234 -6.23 13.44 -4.90
C PRO A 234 -5.55 13.73 -3.56
N ASP A 235 -6.10 14.70 -2.81
CA ASP A 235 -5.54 15.16 -1.55
C ASP A 235 -5.81 14.22 -0.35
N SER A 236 -6.26 13.01 -0.62
CA SER A 236 -6.48 11.94 0.37
C SER A 236 -5.24 11.08 0.65
N VAL A 237 -4.07 11.52 0.21
CA VAL A 237 -2.76 10.92 0.53
C VAL A 237 -1.72 12.01 0.78
N GLU A 238 -0.78 11.77 1.71
CA GLU A 238 0.33 12.69 1.97
C GLU A 238 1.45 12.47 0.96
N GLU A 239 1.88 11.21 0.76
CA GLU A 239 2.91 10.84 -0.20
C GLU A 239 2.44 9.69 -1.09
N PHE A 240 2.64 9.84 -2.39
CA PHE A 240 2.33 8.84 -3.40
C PHE A 240 3.57 8.55 -4.25
N SER A 241 3.92 7.28 -4.41
CA SER A 241 4.98 6.85 -5.33
C SER A 241 4.41 6.01 -6.46
N GLY A 242 4.59 6.49 -7.69
CA GLY A 242 4.18 5.79 -8.91
C GLY A 242 5.38 5.22 -9.65
N TYR A 243 5.42 3.90 -9.81
CA TYR A 243 6.48 3.19 -10.54
C TYR A 243 5.95 2.74 -11.89
N THR A 244 6.54 3.27 -12.96
CA THR A 244 6.22 2.89 -14.33
C THR A 244 7.42 2.21 -14.97
N ILE A 245 7.17 1.26 -15.87
CA ILE A 245 8.21 0.64 -16.67
C ILE A 245 8.23 1.34 -18.03
N GLU A 246 9.40 1.68 -18.54
CA GLU A 246 9.56 2.44 -19.80
C GLU A 246 8.87 1.76 -20.98
N TRP A 247 8.90 0.42 -21.04
CA TRP A 247 8.18 -0.40 -22.01
C TRP A 247 7.37 -1.47 -21.30
N ASP A 248 6.10 -1.18 -21.05
CA ASP A 248 5.18 -2.11 -20.39
C ASP A 248 3.89 -2.25 -21.23
N PRO A 249 3.85 -3.20 -22.16
CA PRO A 249 2.66 -3.44 -22.97
C PRO A 249 1.47 -3.96 -22.15
N ILE A 250 1.71 -4.54 -20.95
CA ILE A 250 0.65 -5.02 -20.07
C ILE A 250 -0.08 -3.84 -19.42
N ALA A 251 0.66 -2.87 -18.90
CA ALA A 251 0.09 -1.64 -18.37
C ALA A 251 -0.30 -0.63 -19.46
N GLY A 252 0.24 -0.80 -20.68
CA GLY A 252 0.12 0.17 -21.78
C GLY A 252 0.93 1.43 -21.51
N THR A 253 2.13 1.27 -20.90
CA THR A 253 3.06 2.36 -20.62
C THR A 253 4.20 2.30 -21.63
N PHE A 254 4.48 3.44 -22.25
CA PHE A 254 5.50 3.61 -23.28
C PHE A 254 6.23 4.93 -23.05
N PRO A 255 7.40 5.18 -23.68
CA PRO A 255 8.07 6.47 -23.61
C PRO A 255 7.12 7.63 -23.92
N GLY A 256 7.07 8.63 -23.04
CA GLY A 256 6.13 9.74 -23.14
C GLY A 256 4.75 9.50 -22.56
N SER A 257 4.50 8.35 -21.92
CA SER A 257 3.25 8.13 -21.18
C SER A 257 3.09 9.14 -20.04
N GLU A 258 1.83 9.50 -19.76
CA GLU A 258 1.47 10.48 -18.72
C GLU A 258 1.95 10.04 -17.34
N ALA A 259 2.64 10.95 -16.64
CA ALA A 259 3.06 10.77 -15.25
C ALA A 259 1.88 10.94 -14.29
N TYR A 260 2.01 10.43 -13.06
CA TYR A 260 1.09 10.75 -11.97
C TYR A 260 1.26 12.21 -11.56
N ARG A 261 0.14 12.90 -11.29
CA ARG A 261 0.13 14.29 -10.86
C ARG A 261 -0.81 14.48 -9.66
N ALA A 262 -0.39 15.28 -8.71
CA ALA A 262 -1.25 15.71 -7.62
C ALA A 262 -2.37 16.62 -8.15
N THR A 263 -3.57 16.47 -7.61
CA THR A 263 -4.69 17.41 -7.80
C THR A 263 -4.89 18.31 -6.58
N GLY A 264 -4.05 18.17 -5.56
CA GLY A 264 -4.05 18.94 -4.32
C GLY A 264 -2.64 19.00 -3.71
N SER A 265 -2.53 18.84 -2.40
CA SER A 265 -1.27 18.98 -1.63
C SER A 265 -0.44 17.69 -1.55
N ALA A 266 -0.90 16.58 -2.16
CA ALA A 266 -0.19 15.30 -2.15
C ALA A 266 1.22 15.43 -2.75
N GLN A 267 2.22 14.87 -2.08
CA GLN A 267 3.57 14.76 -2.63
C GLN A 267 3.62 13.56 -3.57
N VAL A 268 3.76 13.81 -4.88
CA VAL A 268 3.77 12.75 -5.90
C VAL A 268 5.18 12.56 -6.45
N ARG A 269 5.72 11.36 -6.28
CA ARG A 269 6.98 10.92 -6.87
C ARG A 269 6.72 9.94 -8.00
N ASN A 270 7.32 10.21 -9.16
CA ASN A 270 7.27 9.35 -10.33
C ASN A 270 8.64 8.71 -10.56
N VAL A 271 8.68 7.38 -10.61
CA VAL A 271 9.91 6.62 -10.88
C VAL A 271 9.68 5.80 -12.14
N THR A 272 10.49 6.05 -13.17
CA THR A 272 10.50 5.24 -14.39
C THR A 272 11.60 4.20 -14.29
N LEU A 273 11.20 2.93 -14.35
CA LEU A 273 12.09 1.78 -14.34
C LEU A 273 12.48 1.43 -15.78
N GLY A 274 13.71 0.95 -15.96
CA GLY A 274 14.21 0.60 -17.29
C GLY A 274 13.38 -0.48 -17.99
N ALA A 275 13.44 -0.50 -19.33
CA ALA A 275 12.68 -1.41 -20.18
C ALA A 275 12.94 -2.91 -19.92
N ALA A 276 14.05 -3.25 -19.25
CA ALA A 276 14.35 -4.64 -18.85
C ALA A 276 13.56 -5.09 -17.61
N THR A 277 12.90 -4.18 -16.90
CA THR A 277 12.07 -4.52 -15.72
C THR A 277 10.83 -5.30 -16.16
N SER A 278 10.58 -6.43 -15.51
CA SER A 278 9.43 -7.28 -15.84
C SER A 278 8.20 -6.87 -15.03
N HIS A 279 7.09 -6.56 -15.72
CA HIS A 279 5.80 -6.25 -15.09
C HIS A 279 5.39 -7.30 -14.05
N ILE A 280 5.46 -8.59 -14.41
CA ILE A 280 5.02 -9.69 -13.56
C ILE A 280 6.02 -10.04 -12.44
N ALA A 281 7.25 -9.57 -12.53
CA ALA A 281 8.29 -9.83 -11.53
C ALA A 281 8.42 -8.69 -10.49
N MET A 282 7.78 -7.55 -10.68
CA MET A 282 7.90 -6.40 -9.75
C MET A 282 7.63 -6.73 -8.28
N PRO A 283 6.68 -7.64 -7.92
CA PRO A 283 6.51 -8.01 -6.51
C PRO A 283 7.64 -8.87 -5.93
N ARG A 284 8.54 -9.41 -6.75
CA ARG A 284 9.56 -10.36 -6.31
C ARG A 284 10.77 -9.64 -5.69
N ALA A 285 10.62 -9.16 -4.46
CA ALA A 285 11.67 -8.41 -3.76
C ALA A 285 12.33 -9.18 -2.59
N ARG A 286 11.78 -10.33 -2.18
CA ARG A 286 12.23 -11.07 -0.98
C ARG A 286 13.74 -11.31 -0.92
N VAL A 287 14.35 -11.74 -2.03
CA VAL A 287 15.78 -12.07 -2.09
C VAL A 287 16.69 -10.87 -1.82
N LEU A 288 16.22 -9.64 -2.10
CA LEU A 288 16.96 -8.40 -1.89
C LEU A 288 17.26 -8.13 -0.40
N ALA A 289 16.38 -8.55 0.50
CA ALA A 289 16.59 -8.40 1.94
C ALA A 289 17.45 -9.52 2.54
N GLN A 290 17.68 -10.60 1.80
CA GLN A 290 18.47 -11.76 2.23
C GLN A 290 19.95 -11.64 1.83
N ASP A 291 20.25 -10.93 0.75
CA ASP A 291 21.61 -10.62 0.34
C ASP A 291 22.14 -9.41 1.12
N ALA A 292 23.31 -9.55 1.75
CA ALA A 292 23.86 -8.54 2.65
C ALA A 292 24.19 -7.22 1.93
N VAL A 293 24.62 -7.31 0.67
CA VAL A 293 25.04 -6.16 -0.14
C VAL A 293 23.83 -5.34 -0.54
N THR A 294 22.80 -5.97 -1.12
CA THR A 294 21.56 -5.27 -1.49
C THR A 294 20.82 -4.74 -0.27
N ARG A 295 20.79 -5.49 0.84
CA ARG A 295 20.18 -5.03 2.09
C ARG A 295 20.86 -3.77 2.62
N ALA A 296 22.19 -3.73 2.66
CA ALA A 296 22.93 -2.57 3.11
C ALA A 296 22.67 -1.35 2.21
N TRP A 297 22.60 -1.56 0.91
CA TRP A 297 22.25 -0.51 -0.06
C TRP A 297 20.83 0.01 0.15
N ILE A 298 19.83 -0.88 0.34
CA ILE A 298 18.44 -0.52 0.63
C ILE A 298 18.34 0.31 1.92
N ASP A 299 19.05 -0.08 2.97
CA ASP A 299 19.04 0.64 4.24
C ASP A 299 19.65 2.05 4.14
N ALA A 300 20.66 2.21 3.29
CA ALA A 300 21.30 3.49 3.02
C ALA A 300 20.59 4.36 1.96
N TYR A 301 19.62 3.78 1.22
CA TYR A 301 18.95 4.46 0.11
C TYR A 301 18.25 5.74 0.54
N ARG A 302 18.39 6.78 -0.31
CA ARG A 302 17.68 8.06 -0.22
C ARG A 302 17.24 8.45 -1.63
N PRO A 303 15.98 8.88 -1.85
CA PRO A 303 15.46 9.20 -3.19
C PRO A 303 16.26 10.29 -3.92
N GLU A 304 16.85 11.23 -3.17
CA GLU A 304 17.62 12.35 -3.71
C GLU A 304 19.10 12.01 -3.97
N ALA A 305 19.59 10.93 -3.35
CA ALA A 305 20.96 10.48 -3.52
C ALA A 305 21.06 9.55 -4.73
N ASN A 306 21.54 10.05 -5.84
CA ASN A 306 21.74 9.25 -7.06
C ASN A 306 22.87 8.22 -6.89
N VAL A 307 22.68 7.26 -5.98
CA VAL A 307 23.63 6.18 -5.70
C VAL A 307 23.31 5.00 -6.63
N PRO A 308 24.27 4.55 -7.45
CA PRO A 308 24.04 3.42 -8.34
C PRO A 308 23.83 2.12 -7.52
N PRO A 309 23.04 1.17 -8.06
CA PRO A 309 22.95 -0.18 -7.48
C PRO A 309 24.33 -0.82 -7.31
N PRO A 310 24.51 -1.68 -6.30
CA PRO A 310 25.80 -2.35 -6.06
C PRO A 310 26.10 -3.33 -7.20
N ALA A 311 27.34 -3.27 -7.71
CA ALA A 311 27.80 -4.14 -8.79
C ALA A 311 28.18 -5.56 -8.33
N ASP A 312 28.39 -5.73 -7.05
CA ASP A 312 28.83 -6.97 -6.39
C ASP A 312 27.67 -7.75 -5.74
N ALA A 313 26.41 -7.36 -6.02
CA ALA A 313 25.24 -8.10 -5.58
C ALA A 313 25.20 -9.51 -6.20
N THR A 314 24.86 -10.51 -5.38
CA THR A 314 24.79 -11.92 -5.81
C THR A 314 23.38 -12.34 -6.26
N VAL A 315 22.41 -11.43 -6.16
CA VAL A 315 20.99 -11.64 -6.49
C VAL A 315 20.56 -10.72 -7.64
N ASP A 316 19.42 -11.04 -8.24
CA ASP A 316 18.79 -10.17 -9.25
C ASP A 316 18.39 -8.82 -8.62
N THR A 317 18.97 -7.75 -9.12
CA THR A 317 18.77 -6.37 -8.66
C THR A 317 17.72 -5.60 -9.47
N SER A 318 17.02 -6.23 -10.43
CA SER A 318 16.04 -5.56 -11.30
C SER A 318 14.90 -4.85 -10.51
N ASN A 319 14.59 -5.35 -9.31
CA ASN A 319 13.58 -4.81 -8.42
C ASN A 319 14.16 -3.94 -7.28
N LEU A 320 15.48 -3.72 -7.25
CA LEU A 320 16.16 -3.09 -6.13
C LEU A 320 15.70 -1.64 -5.89
N LEU A 321 15.61 -0.85 -6.96
CA LEU A 321 15.30 0.57 -6.86
C LEU A 321 13.92 0.82 -6.23
N HIS A 322 12.86 0.21 -6.77
CA HIS A 322 11.52 0.44 -6.24
C HIS A 322 11.30 -0.19 -4.87
N ALA A 323 11.96 -1.32 -4.57
CA ALA A 323 11.92 -1.93 -3.24
C ALA A 323 12.55 -1.01 -2.18
N ALA A 324 13.71 -0.43 -2.48
CA ALA A 324 14.40 0.50 -1.59
C ALA A 324 13.61 1.80 -1.39
N ASP A 325 13.07 2.36 -2.47
CA ASP A 325 12.30 3.61 -2.43
C ASP A 325 10.99 3.46 -1.64
N ILE A 326 10.30 2.31 -1.80
CA ILE A 326 9.12 1.99 -0.99
C ILE A 326 9.52 1.79 0.48
N TRP A 327 10.60 1.05 0.76
CA TRP A 327 11.08 0.85 2.12
C TRP A 327 11.46 2.16 2.81
N PHE A 328 12.08 3.08 2.09
CA PHE A 328 12.37 4.43 2.58
C PHE A 328 11.09 5.15 3.03
N SER A 329 10.06 5.19 2.17
CA SER A 329 8.79 5.84 2.48
C SER A 329 8.01 5.13 3.60
N VAL A 330 8.03 3.79 3.63
CA VAL A 330 7.42 2.99 4.71
C VAL A 330 8.02 3.32 6.07
N LYS A 331 9.37 3.34 6.20
CA LYS A 331 10.05 3.70 7.45
C LYS A 331 9.69 5.13 7.90
N LYS A 332 9.73 6.07 6.96
CA LYS A 332 9.40 7.47 7.18
C LYS A 332 7.99 7.62 7.76
N HIS A 333 7.00 7.03 7.10
CA HIS A 333 5.60 7.17 7.51
C HIS A 333 5.25 6.32 8.74
N TRP A 334 5.93 5.21 8.98
CA TRP A 334 5.84 4.49 10.24
C TRP A 334 6.25 5.38 11.41
N CYS A 335 7.39 6.04 11.31
CA CYS A 335 7.87 6.98 12.33
C CYS A 335 6.89 8.16 12.53
N ILE A 336 6.42 8.79 11.44
CA ILE A 336 5.48 9.93 11.50
C ILE A 336 4.19 9.52 12.21
N GLU A 337 3.61 8.39 11.84
CA GLU A 337 2.35 7.92 12.40
C GLU A 337 2.46 7.62 13.90
N LEU A 338 3.56 6.99 14.33
CA LEU A 338 3.84 6.77 15.74
C LEU A 338 4.02 8.09 16.50
N GLN A 339 4.79 9.02 15.96
CA GLN A 339 4.98 10.33 16.57
C GLN A 339 3.65 11.10 16.74
N ARG A 340 2.75 11.01 15.76
CA ARG A 340 1.40 11.60 15.82
C ARG A 340 0.56 10.97 16.94
N LEU A 341 0.56 9.63 16.99
CA LEU A 341 -0.19 8.89 18.02
C LEU A 341 0.33 9.20 19.42
N ILE A 342 1.65 9.20 19.62
CA ILE A 342 2.28 9.46 20.91
C ILE A 342 1.96 10.89 21.39
N ARG A 343 2.10 11.90 20.49
CA ARG A 343 1.76 13.29 20.83
C ARG A 343 0.29 13.41 21.25
N ALA A 344 -0.63 12.85 20.44
CA ALA A 344 -2.06 12.88 20.76
C ALA A 344 -2.39 12.23 22.11
N ARG A 345 -1.76 11.11 22.45
CA ARG A 345 -1.94 10.45 23.75
C ARG A 345 -1.40 11.29 24.90
N ARG A 346 -0.25 11.94 24.71
CA ARG A 346 0.35 12.82 25.75
C ARG A 346 -0.48 14.08 25.97
N ASP A 347 -1.02 14.66 24.90
CA ASP A 347 -1.87 15.84 24.96
C ASP A 347 -3.22 15.54 25.64
N ALA A 348 -3.73 14.31 25.48
CA ALA A 348 -4.97 13.86 26.10
C ALA A 348 -4.79 13.41 27.58
N ALA A 349 -3.55 13.15 28.03
CA ALA A 349 -3.27 12.80 29.42
C ALA A 349 -3.50 14.02 30.30
N PRO A 350 -4.28 13.92 31.44
CA PRO A 350 -4.50 15.05 32.32
C PRO A 350 -3.16 15.54 32.85
N ALA A 351 -2.94 16.85 32.78
CA ALA A 351 -1.83 17.52 33.43
C ALA A 351 -2.08 17.44 34.95
N GLY A 352 -1.55 16.43 35.61
CA GLY A 352 -1.74 16.33 37.05
C GLY A 352 -1.47 14.96 37.62
N GLY A 353 -0.34 14.82 38.22
CA GLY A 353 0.06 13.68 39.03
C GLY A 353 1.42 13.84 39.67
N ASP A 354 1.94 15.07 39.74
CA ASP A 354 2.97 15.43 40.72
C ASP A 354 2.28 15.95 41.99
N SER A 355 1.83 15.03 42.80
CA SER A 355 1.47 15.34 44.16
C SER A 355 1.84 14.18 45.07
N ALA A 356 2.91 14.46 45.82
CA ALA A 356 3.42 13.82 47.04
C ALA A 356 4.23 12.55 46.90
#